data_2f9db5b42e44d235ff3d1e73a604a06d
#
_entry.id   2f9db5b42e44d235ff3d1e73a604a06d
#
_cell.length_a   1.000
_cell.length_b   1.000
_cell.length_c   1.000
_cell.angle_alpha   90.00
_cell.angle_beta   90.00
_cell.angle_gamma   90.00
#
_symmetry.space_group_name_H-M   'P 1'
#
loop_
_entity.id
_entity.type
_entity.pdbx_description
1 polymer ?
#
loop_
_entity_poly.entity_id
_entity_poly.type
_entity_poly.pdbx_seq_one_letter_code
_entity_poly.pdbx_strand_id
1 'polypeptide(L)'
;MNEKRGSQARPVSPTASKRCSLGYALYLICHLLWIMHIATPANAQNCTVTMPAMAFGSVNVLTGAAVNSASTISVSCNGGSAAGQRLCISMGVGSAGDATSREMTGPAAALLRYDLYTDAARTHLWGSWQTGYDIAGVQLDVARGSTTPITIYGKLFGSQQTIAPGSYSSTFAANPFVQYGNIGAPSCPTGARTASTSTTATATVLSSCNVSATNLNFGTASVLSANVDATSTMSVQCSNALPYTVALNGGNSGAVNPTLRKMANGPAQITYGLYRDAARSLPWGSTTGTNTASGTGNGLVQTLTVFGRVPTQTTPAPGLYQDTIVVTLTY
;
A
#
# COMPACT_ATOMS: atom_id res chain seq x y z
N MET A 1 76.80 7.38 37.31
CA MET A 1 77.71 6.41 37.93
C MET A 1 77.74 5.21 37.08
N ASN A 2 78.79 5.19 36.37
CA ASN A 2 79.84 4.14 36.23
C ASN A 2 79.32 2.85 35.65
N GLU A 3 79.79 2.49 34.56
CA GLU A 3 81.11 2.20 33.95
C GLU A 3 81.13 0.72 33.61
N LYS A 4 81.34 0.41 32.42
CA LYS A 4 82.52 0.05 31.59
C LYS A 4 82.72 -1.43 31.35
N ARG A 5 82.99 -1.65 30.08
CA ARG A 5 84.05 -2.50 29.44
C ARG A 5 83.79 -4.00 29.42
N GLY A 6 84.09 -4.73 28.41
CA GLY A 6 84.89 -4.53 27.22
C GLY A 6 85.44 -5.92 26.80
N SER A 7 85.86 -5.98 25.58
CA SER A 7 86.93 -6.83 25.01
C SER A 7 86.48 -7.99 24.20
N GLN A 8 86.48 -7.83 22.87
CA GLN A 8 87.53 -8.31 21.87
C GLN A 8 87.99 -9.78 21.98
N ALA A 9 87.75 -10.51 20.91
CA ALA A 9 88.87 -11.04 20.08
C ALA A 9 88.32 -11.84 18.88
N ARG A 10 88.94 -11.60 17.73
CA ARG A 10 88.89 -12.27 16.43
C ARG A 10 89.74 -13.59 16.47
N PRO A 11 89.99 -14.22 15.35
CA PRO A 11 89.19 -14.85 14.27
C PRO A 11 89.66 -16.33 14.02
N VAL A 12 88.94 -17.07 13.21
CA VAL A 12 89.56 -18.02 12.27
C VAL A 12 88.57 -18.50 11.23
N SER A 13 88.86 -18.27 9.95
CA SER A 13 88.43 -19.01 8.79
C SER A 13 89.53 -20.05 8.51
N PRO A 14 89.37 -21.07 7.68
CA PRO A 14 88.49 -21.34 6.52
C PRO A 14 88.06 -22.83 6.38
N THR A 15 87.16 -23.14 5.53
CA THR A 15 87.44 -24.04 4.37
C THR A 15 86.08 -24.43 3.72
N ALA A 16 86.14 -24.34 2.44
CA ALA A 16 85.04 -24.69 1.53
C ALA A 16 84.65 -26.17 1.57
N SER A 17 83.41 -26.48 1.50
CA SER A 17 82.89 -27.69 0.86
C SER A 17 81.74 -27.40 -0.02
N LYS A 18 81.99 -27.24 -1.29
CA LYS A 18 81.01 -27.32 -2.36
C LYS A 18 80.44 -28.73 -2.42
N ARG A 19 79.28 -29.00 -1.88
CA ARG A 19 78.43 -30.11 -2.29
C ARG A 19 76.98 -29.88 -1.70
N CYS A 20 76.09 -29.67 -2.54
CA CYS A 20 74.66 -29.95 -2.51
C CYS A 20 73.80 -28.74 -2.98
N SER A 21 74.01 -28.29 -4.20
CA SER A 21 73.12 -27.30 -4.80
C SER A 21 71.97 -27.89 -5.65
N LEU A 22 71.93 -29.23 -5.83
CA LEU A 22 70.88 -29.87 -6.67
C LEU A 22 69.62 -30.28 -5.89
N GLY A 23 69.74 -30.59 -4.59
CA GLY A 23 68.62 -31.02 -3.78
C GLY A 23 67.69 -29.88 -3.37
N TYR A 24 68.26 -28.68 -3.13
CA TYR A 24 67.44 -27.49 -2.74
C TYR A 24 66.61 -26.92 -3.91
N ALA A 25 67.18 -26.99 -5.13
CA ALA A 25 66.43 -26.54 -6.31
C ALA A 25 65.26 -27.48 -6.65
N LEU A 26 65.40 -28.77 -6.51
CA LEU A 26 64.31 -29.74 -6.68
C LEU A 26 63.24 -29.61 -5.58
N TYR A 27 63.68 -29.36 -4.34
CA TYR A 27 62.72 -29.17 -3.21
C TYR A 27 61.89 -27.90 -3.36
N LEU A 28 62.52 -26.82 -3.79
CA LEU A 28 61.80 -25.56 -4.08
C LEU A 28 60.85 -25.67 -5.30
N ILE A 29 61.28 -26.40 -6.34
CA ILE A 29 60.42 -26.63 -7.52
C ILE A 29 59.23 -27.54 -7.17
N CYS A 30 59.42 -28.58 -6.34
CA CYS A 30 58.30 -29.39 -5.85
C CYS A 30 57.33 -28.62 -4.94
N HIS A 31 57.82 -27.73 -4.06
CA HIS A 31 56.97 -26.88 -3.26
C HIS A 31 56.21 -25.83 -4.10
N LEU A 32 56.84 -25.23 -5.10
CA LEU A 32 56.21 -24.31 -6.04
C LEU A 32 55.15 -25.00 -6.93
N LEU A 33 55.42 -26.24 -7.36
CA LEU A 33 54.42 -27.04 -8.09
C LEU A 33 53.28 -27.53 -7.19
N TRP A 34 53.50 -27.74 -5.90
CA TRP A 34 52.44 -28.12 -4.95
C TRP A 34 51.56 -26.95 -4.57
N ILE A 35 52.11 -25.73 -4.54
CA ILE A 35 51.34 -24.49 -4.31
C ILE A 35 50.52 -24.08 -5.55
N MET A 36 50.94 -24.45 -6.76
CA MET A 36 50.20 -24.20 -7.99
C MET A 36 48.97 -25.11 -8.19
N HIS A 37 48.78 -26.15 -7.40
CA HIS A 37 47.69 -27.12 -7.58
C HIS A 37 46.48 -26.90 -6.65
N ILE A 38 46.42 -25.78 -5.87
CA ILE A 38 45.30 -25.50 -4.97
C ILE A 38 44.53 -24.22 -5.38
N ALA A 39 44.77 -23.67 -6.55
CA ALA A 39 43.85 -22.70 -7.13
C ALA A 39 42.73 -23.47 -7.84
N THR A 40 41.85 -24.10 -7.07
CA THR A 40 40.50 -24.38 -7.60
C THR A 40 39.91 -23.04 -8.04
N PRO A 41 39.51 -22.90 -9.32
CA PRO A 41 38.78 -21.70 -9.69
C PRO A 41 37.59 -21.58 -8.73
N ALA A 42 37.56 -20.51 -7.95
CA ALA A 42 36.34 -20.15 -7.25
C ALA A 42 35.30 -19.94 -8.36
N ASN A 43 34.45 -20.95 -8.58
CA ASN A 43 33.34 -20.84 -9.49
C ASN A 43 32.51 -19.65 -8.95
N ALA A 44 32.60 -18.51 -9.63
CA ALA A 44 31.81 -17.35 -9.31
C ALA A 44 30.34 -17.79 -9.33
N GLN A 45 29.72 -17.72 -8.18
CA GLN A 45 28.31 -18.07 -8.02
C GLN A 45 27.47 -16.91 -8.56
N ASN A 46 26.77 -17.15 -9.65
CA ASN A 46 25.87 -16.16 -10.26
C ASN A 46 24.44 -16.60 -10.04
N CYS A 47 23.79 -15.99 -9.03
CA CYS A 47 22.35 -16.08 -8.88
C CYS A 47 21.71 -14.77 -9.33
N THR A 48 20.60 -14.87 -10.02
CA THR A 48 19.77 -13.76 -10.46
C THR A 48 18.42 -13.84 -9.77
N VAL A 49 17.98 -12.73 -9.18
CA VAL A 49 16.65 -12.60 -8.60
C VAL A 49 15.88 -11.57 -9.40
N THR A 50 14.77 -11.97 -9.99
CA THR A 50 13.85 -11.09 -10.70
C THR A 50 12.60 -10.89 -9.86
N MET A 51 12.31 -9.63 -9.50
CA MET A 51 11.18 -9.23 -8.67
C MET A 51 10.23 -8.35 -9.47
N PRO A 52 9.11 -8.88 -9.99
CA PRO A 52 8.06 -8.05 -10.58
C PRO A 52 7.44 -7.11 -9.54
N ALA A 53 6.81 -6.04 -10.01
CA ALA A 53 6.11 -5.11 -9.12
C ALA A 53 4.99 -5.82 -8.34
N MET A 54 4.78 -5.43 -7.08
CA MET A 54 3.61 -5.77 -6.30
C MET A 54 2.50 -4.77 -6.64
N ALA A 55 1.58 -5.14 -7.51
CA ALA A 55 0.48 -4.29 -7.91
C ALA A 55 -0.81 -4.64 -7.13
N PHE A 56 -1.34 -3.67 -6.39
CA PHE A 56 -2.65 -3.79 -5.73
C PHE A 56 -3.81 -3.41 -6.65
N GLY A 57 -3.50 -2.81 -7.83
CA GLY A 57 -4.49 -2.38 -8.80
C GLY A 57 -5.29 -1.15 -8.34
N SER A 58 -6.53 -1.06 -8.82
CA SER A 58 -7.47 0.01 -8.45
C SER A 58 -8.18 -0.33 -7.14
N VAL A 59 -8.14 0.58 -6.18
CA VAL A 59 -8.61 0.38 -4.81
C VAL A 59 -9.64 1.42 -4.44
N ASN A 60 -10.82 0.99 -3.97
CA ASN A 60 -11.79 1.86 -3.33
C ASN A 60 -11.61 1.80 -1.81
N VAL A 61 -10.97 2.82 -1.23
CA VAL A 61 -10.68 2.89 0.21
C VAL A 61 -11.92 3.16 1.06
N LEU A 62 -13.02 3.69 0.48
CA LEU A 62 -14.24 3.99 1.23
C LEU A 62 -14.92 2.74 1.79
N THR A 63 -14.67 1.56 1.21
CA THR A 63 -15.17 0.29 1.74
C THR A 63 -14.61 -0.06 3.11
N GLY A 64 -13.46 0.52 3.47
CA GLY A 64 -12.72 0.17 4.67
C GLY A 64 -12.11 -1.24 4.66
N ALA A 65 -12.27 -2.00 3.59
CA ALA A 65 -11.75 -3.35 3.45
C ALA A 65 -10.26 -3.35 3.08
N ALA A 66 -9.54 -4.38 3.53
CA ALA A 66 -8.17 -4.63 3.07
C ALA A 66 -8.18 -5.20 1.64
N VAL A 67 -7.12 -4.92 0.87
CA VAL A 67 -6.91 -5.45 -0.48
C VAL A 67 -5.68 -6.34 -0.50
N ASN A 68 -5.86 -7.55 -0.99
CA ASN A 68 -4.79 -8.53 -1.10
C ASN A 68 -4.28 -8.63 -2.54
N SER A 69 -2.97 -8.82 -2.69
CA SER A 69 -2.30 -9.07 -3.96
C SER A 69 -1.23 -10.14 -3.79
N ALA A 70 -0.69 -10.64 -4.88
CA ALA A 70 0.46 -11.53 -4.89
C ALA A 70 1.30 -11.29 -6.14
N SER A 71 2.60 -11.55 -6.02
CA SER A 71 3.56 -11.49 -7.13
C SER A 71 4.51 -12.67 -7.02
N THR A 72 5.12 -13.09 -8.11
CA THR A 72 6.06 -14.21 -8.12
C THR A 72 7.46 -13.72 -8.41
N ILE A 73 8.37 -13.94 -7.46
CA ILE A 73 9.81 -13.74 -7.61
C ILE A 73 10.39 -14.97 -8.29
N SER A 74 11.25 -14.78 -9.26
CA SER A 74 12.02 -15.86 -9.88
C SER A 74 13.48 -15.80 -9.46
N VAL A 75 14.00 -16.90 -8.92
CA VAL A 75 15.39 -17.05 -8.50
C VAL A 75 16.06 -18.09 -9.37
N SER A 76 17.11 -17.71 -10.09
CA SER A 76 17.88 -18.60 -10.97
C SER A 76 19.35 -18.57 -10.59
N CYS A 77 19.96 -19.73 -10.35
CA CYS A 77 21.37 -19.85 -10.00
C CYS A 77 22.13 -20.66 -11.04
N ASN A 78 23.16 -20.05 -11.65
CA ASN A 78 24.10 -20.70 -12.55
C ASN A 78 25.49 -20.77 -11.87
N GLY A 79 26.06 -21.95 -11.76
CA GLY A 79 27.37 -22.17 -11.07
C GLY A 79 27.17 -22.68 -9.64
N GLY A 80 28.26 -22.76 -8.88
CA GLY A 80 28.29 -23.29 -7.53
C GLY A 80 28.46 -24.83 -7.43
N SER A 81 28.20 -25.40 -6.24
CA SER A 81 28.32 -26.82 -6.00
C SER A 81 27.20 -27.62 -6.66
N ALA A 82 27.43 -28.90 -6.93
CA ALA A 82 26.39 -29.79 -7.45
C ALA A 82 25.19 -29.92 -6.52
N ALA A 83 25.36 -29.66 -5.22
CA ALA A 83 24.30 -29.69 -4.20
C ALA A 83 23.36 -28.48 -4.21
N GLY A 84 23.63 -27.47 -5.06
CA GLY A 84 22.81 -26.23 -5.10
C GLY A 84 23.36 -25.12 -4.20
N GLN A 85 22.55 -24.08 -4.02
CA GLN A 85 22.89 -22.83 -3.34
C GLN A 85 21.83 -22.44 -2.32
N ARG A 86 22.27 -21.93 -1.18
CA ARG A 86 21.40 -21.30 -0.20
C ARG A 86 21.42 -19.78 -0.38
N LEU A 87 20.26 -19.20 -0.61
CA LEU A 87 20.10 -17.77 -0.76
C LEU A 87 19.32 -17.18 0.42
N CYS A 88 19.69 -15.97 0.78
CA CYS A 88 19.04 -15.17 1.80
C CYS A 88 18.46 -13.92 1.13
N ILE A 89 17.14 -13.87 1.00
CA ILE A 89 16.44 -12.81 0.29
C ILE A 89 15.87 -11.86 1.31
N SER A 90 16.34 -10.61 1.31
CA SER A 90 15.90 -9.54 2.17
C SER A 90 14.90 -8.64 1.44
N MET A 91 13.90 -8.16 2.18
CA MET A 91 12.98 -7.14 1.73
C MET A 91 12.95 -6.01 2.74
N GLY A 92 13.46 -4.85 2.38
CA GLY A 92 13.49 -3.67 3.24
C GLY A 92 12.14 -2.98 3.39
N VAL A 93 12.17 -1.75 3.90
CA VAL A 93 10.97 -0.95 4.16
C VAL A 93 10.38 -0.31 2.90
N GLY A 94 11.15 -0.22 1.81
CA GLY A 94 10.77 0.56 0.64
C GLY A 94 11.13 2.04 0.81
N SER A 95 10.45 2.92 0.06
CA SER A 95 10.72 4.36 0.08
C SER A 95 10.06 5.10 1.24
N ALA A 96 9.14 4.47 1.96
CA ALA A 96 8.47 5.04 3.13
C ALA A 96 8.02 3.94 4.10
N GLY A 97 7.75 4.33 5.35
CA GLY A 97 7.37 3.41 6.43
C GLY A 97 8.57 2.87 7.21
N ASP A 98 8.34 1.78 7.94
CA ASP A 98 9.34 1.07 8.74
C ASP A 98 9.29 -0.45 8.48
N ALA A 99 10.07 -1.22 9.25
CA ALA A 99 10.20 -2.67 9.06
C ALA A 99 8.90 -3.46 9.35
N THR A 100 7.96 -2.87 10.07
CA THR A 100 6.68 -3.50 10.49
C THR A 100 5.46 -2.85 9.86
N SER A 101 5.63 -1.73 9.14
CA SER A 101 4.55 -1.00 8.50
C SER A 101 5.10 -0.24 7.28
N ARG A 102 5.08 -0.89 6.14
CA ARG A 102 5.48 -0.28 4.87
C ARG A 102 4.42 0.69 4.37
N GLU A 103 4.86 1.73 3.68
CA GLU A 103 3.99 2.77 3.16
C GLU A 103 4.30 3.09 1.70
N MET A 104 3.27 3.37 0.92
CA MET A 104 3.37 3.95 -0.42
C MET A 104 3.10 5.44 -0.32
N THR A 105 3.92 6.25 -0.98
CA THR A 105 3.73 7.69 -1.08
C THR A 105 2.86 8.03 -2.29
N GLY A 106 1.91 8.92 -2.10
CA GLY A 106 0.97 9.37 -3.11
C GLY A 106 0.82 10.90 -3.17
N PRO A 107 -0.31 11.43 -3.67
CA PRO A 107 -0.55 12.86 -3.80
C PRO A 107 -0.37 13.61 -2.47
N ALA A 108 0.23 14.80 -2.54
CA ALA A 108 0.51 15.65 -1.36
C ALA A 108 1.25 14.91 -0.23
N ALA A 109 2.13 13.96 -0.58
CA ALA A 109 2.88 13.09 0.35
C ALA A 109 1.97 12.25 1.27
N ALA A 110 0.75 11.95 0.86
CA ALA A 110 -0.11 11.03 1.60
C ALA A 110 0.49 9.62 1.63
N LEU A 111 0.31 8.93 2.75
CA LEU A 111 0.93 7.63 3.02
C LEU A 111 -0.14 6.55 3.08
N LEU A 112 -0.08 5.60 2.15
CA LEU A 112 -0.98 4.45 2.06
C LEU A 112 -0.27 3.21 2.61
N ARG A 113 -0.77 2.68 3.72
CA ARG A 113 -0.15 1.58 4.47
C ARG A 113 -0.42 0.23 3.84
N TYR A 114 0.63 -0.56 3.70
CA TYR A 114 0.58 -1.94 3.19
C TYR A 114 1.68 -2.78 3.85
N ASP A 115 1.67 -4.09 3.62
CA ASP A 115 2.80 -4.94 3.94
C ASP A 115 2.95 -6.12 2.99
N LEU A 116 4.13 -6.76 3.09
CA LEU A 116 4.54 -7.91 2.29
C LEU A 116 4.77 -9.11 3.20
N TYR A 117 4.33 -10.29 2.76
CA TYR A 117 4.30 -11.51 3.55
C TYR A 117 4.88 -12.69 2.79
N THR A 118 5.35 -13.68 3.53
CA THR A 118 5.91 -14.93 2.99
C THR A 118 4.86 -16.01 2.82
N ASP A 119 3.67 -15.84 3.41
CA ASP A 119 2.58 -16.82 3.44
C ASP A 119 1.25 -16.26 2.90
N ALA A 120 0.44 -17.14 2.34
CA ALA A 120 -0.87 -16.77 1.76
C ALA A 120 -1.87 -16.24 2.81
N ALA A 121 -1.74 -16.69 4.07
CA ALA A 121 -2.55 -16.21 5.18
C ALA A 121 -2.17 -14.79 5.63
N ARG A 122 -0.99 -14.30 5.20
CA ARG A 122 -0.43 -12.98 5.54
C ARG A 122 -0.26 -12.81 7.05
N THR A 123 0.36 -13.82 7.67
CA THR A 123 0.67 -13.85 9.09
C THR A 123 2.15 -13.67 9.37
N HIS A 124 3.03 -13.99 8.40
CA HIS A 124 4.48 -13.88 8.52
C HIS A 124 5.00 -12.80 7.58
N LEU A 125 5.40 -11.67 8.16
CA LEU A 125 6.00 -10.55 7.42
C LEU A 125 7.29 -10.99 6.72
N TRP A 126 7.51 -10.49 5.51
CA TRP A 126 8.79 -10.64 4.83
C TRP A 126 9.73 -9.53 5.29
N GLY A 127 10.68 -9.88 6.12
CA GLY A 127 11.67 -8.97 6.70
C GLY A 127 13.02 -8.96 5.94
N SER A 128 14.09 -8.69 6.67
CA SER A 128 15.42 -8.52 6.11
C SER A 128 16.48 -9.18 6.99
N TRP A 129 17.53 -9.68 6.36
CA TRP A 129 18.76 -10.15 7.00
C TRP A 129 19.76 -9.00 7.28
N GLN A 130 19.35 -7.76 7.01
CA GLN A 130 20.17 -6.58 7.28
C GLN A 130 20.14 -6.20 8.76
N THR A 131 21.19 -5.53 9.23
CA THR A 131 21.25 -4.97 10.57
C THR A 131 20.13 -3.96 10.78
N GLY A 132 19.45 -4.01 11.92
CA GLY A 132 18.35 -3.12 12.27
C GLY A 132 16.96 -3.63 11.90
N TYR A 133 16.85 -4.89 11.47
CA TYR A 133 15.55 -5.55 11.23
C TYR A 133 15.36 -6.68 12.23
N ASP A 134 14.25 -6.66 12.96
CA ASP A 134 13.87 -7.70 13.91
C ASP A 134 13.19 -8.90 13.24
N ILE A 135 12.67 -8.69 12.02
CA ILE A 135 12.00 -9.72 11.23
C ILE A 135 12.96 -10.19 10.14
N ALA A 136 13.21 -11.49 10.12
CA ALA A 136 14.11 -12.11 9.17
C ALA A 136 13.57 -12.07 7.73
N GLY A 137 14.48 -12.07 6.76
CA GLY A 137 14.18 -12.31 5.36
C GLY A 137 13.91 -13.79 5.06
N VAL A 138 13.73 -14.14 3.79
CA VAL A 138 13.49 -15.50 3.32
C VAL A 138 14.82 -16.22 3.08
N GLN A 139 14.90 -17.46 3.52
CA GLN A 139 15.99 -18.40 3.19
C GLN A 139 15.47 -19.43 2.18
N LEU A 140 16.22 -19.67 1.10
CA LEU A 140 15.84 -20.53 0.00
C LEU A 140 17.03 -21.37 -0.48
N ASP A 141 16.81 -22.65 -0.70
CA ASP A 141 17.76 -23.53 -1.35
C ASP A 141 17.39 -23.70 -2.83
N VAL A 142 18.31 -23.36 -3.73
CA VAL A 142 18.11 -23.40 -5.18
C VAL A 142 19.09 -24.38 -5.81
N ALA A 143 18.58 -25.37 -6.55
CA ALA A 143 19.42 -26.31 -7.26
C ALA A 143 20.18 -25.61 -8.41
N ARG A 144 21.39 -26.08 -8.69
CA ARG A 144 22.20 -25.54 -9.77
C ARG A 144 21.50 -25.68 -11.12
N GLY A 145 21.47 -24.61 -11.90
CA GLY A 145 20.85 -24.57 -13.22
C GLY A 145 19.32 -24.57 -13.19
N SER A 146 18.70 -24.42 -12.01
CA SER A 146 17.25 -24.34 -11.88
C SER A 146 16.75 -22.91 -11.65
N THR A 147 15.48 -22.68 -11.95
CA THR A 147 14.75 -21.49 -11.58
C THR A 147 13.69 -21.88 -10.57
N THR A 148 13.72 -21.23 -9.41
CA THR A 148 12.76 -21.50 -8.32
C THR A 148 11.85 -20.28 -8.14
N PRO A 149 10.53 -20.45 -8.33
CA PRO A 149 9.56 -19.38 -8.05
C PRO A 149 9.28 -19.28 -6.55
N ILE A 150 9.12 -18.05 -6.07
CA ILE A 150 8.69 -17.74 -4.70
C ILE A 150 7.52 -16.76 -4.81
N THR A 151 6.39 -17.09 -4.18
CA THR A 151 5.27 -16.15 -4.10
C THR A 151 5.47 -15.19 -2.95
N ILE A 152 5.39 -13.90 -3.24
CA ILE A 152 5.29 -12.82 -2.26
C ILE A 152 3.84 -12.38 -2.18
N TYR A 153 3.31 -12.25 -0.98
CA TYR A 153 1.92 -11.86 -0.73
C TYR A 153 1.88 -10.44 -0.20
N GLY A 154 1.07 -9.59 -0.85
CA GLY A 154 0.86 -8.21 -0.43
C GLY A 154 -0.49 -8.04 0.26
N LYS A 155 -0.55 -7.16 1.26
CA LYS A 155 -1.79 -6.71 1.91
C LYS A 155 -1.76 -5.20 2.06
N LEU A 156 -2.66 -4.53 1.37
CA LEU A 156 -3.00 -3.15 1.64
C LEU A 156 -4.01 -3.14 2.78
N PHE A 157 -3.72 -2.40 3.85
CA PHE A 157 -4.56 -2.42 5.04
C PHE A 157 -5.90 -1.72 4.78
N GLY A 158 -6.92 -2.18 5.48
CA GLY A 158 -8.21 -1.51 5.53
C GLY A 158 -8.19 -0.27 6.43
N SER A 159 -9.35 0.34 6.61
CA SER A 159 -9.57 1.50 7.50
C SER A 159 -8.69 2.71 7.16
N GLN A 160 -8.48 2.97 5.86
CA GLN A 160 -7.71 4.10 5.34
C GLN A 160 -8.58 5.03 4.47
N GLN A 161 -9.84 5.25 4.85
CA GLN A 161 -10.83 6.00 4.06
C GLN A 161 -10.45 7.47 3.84
N THR A 162 -9.60 8.04 4.71
CA THR A 162 -9.16 9.45 4.64
C THR A 162 -8.02 9.68 3.63
N ILE A 163 -7.53 8.63 2.97
CA ILE A 163 -6.51 8.74 1.94
C ILE A 163 -7.09 9.39 0.67
N ALA A 164 -6.36 10.34 0.09
CA ALA A 164 -6.77 11.04 -1.13
C ALA A 164 -6.72 10.11 -2.36
N PRO A 165 -7.59 10.27 -3.34
CA PRO A 165 -7.50 9.59 -4.64
C PRO A 165 -6.20 9.90 -5.36
N GLY A 166 -5.70 8.92 -6.13
CA GLY A 166 -4.51 9.08 -6.94
C GLY A 166 -3.60 7.85 -6.97
N SER A 167 -2.44 7.98 -7.59
CA SER A 167 -1.44 6.91 -7.70
C SER A 167 -0.51 6.92 -6.50
N TYR A 168 -0.28 5.74 -5.95
CA TYR A 168 0.59 5.49 -4.80
C TYR A 168 1.69 4.51 -5.19
N SER A 169 2.91 4.76 -4.74
CA SER A 169 4.04 3.87 -5.00
C SER A 169 5.03 3.83 -3.84
N SER A 170 5.68 2.67 -3.68
CA SER A 170 6.84 2.49 -2.82
C SER A 170 7.93 1.80 -3.63
N THR A 171 9.12 2.37 -3.67
CA THR A 171 10.25 1.83 -4.40
C THR A 171 11.20 1.11 -3.45
N PHE A 172 11.48 -0.15 -3.76
CA PHE A 172 12.53 -0.91 -3.13
C PHE A 172 13.77 -0.78 -4.02
N ALA A 173 14.66 0.13 -3.67
CA ALA A 173 15.89 0.33 -4.41
C ALA A 173 16.82 -0.90 -4.30
N ALA A 174 17.70 -1.09 -5.28
CA ALA A 174 18.59 -2.22 -5.34
C ALA A 174 19.47 -2.39 -4.09
N ASN A 175 19.75 -1.33 -3.37
CA ASN A 175 20.52 -1.32 -2.13
C ASN A 175 20.09 -0.12 -1.29
N PRO A 176 19.73 -0.26 -0.01
CA PRO A 176 19.80 -1.45 0.86
C PRO A 176 18.51 -2.27 0.97
N PHE A 177 17.46 -1.96 0.20
CA PHE A 177 16.11 -2.45 0.50
C PHE A 177 15.83 -3.87 -0.01
N VAL A 178 16.32 -4.24 -1.20
CA VAL A 178 16.18 -5.59 -1.73
C VAL A 178 17.55 -6.19 -1.92
N GLN A 179 17.83 -7.28 -1.20
CA GLN A 179 19.15 -7.92 -1.19
C GLN A 179 19.03 -9.43 -1.16
N TYR A 180 19.98 -10.11 -1.79
CA TYR A 180 20.15 -11.54 -1.71
C TYR A 180 21.64 -11.88 -1.64
N GLY A 181 21.93 -13.00 -1.04
CA GLY A 181 23.30 -13.46 -0.89
C GLY A 181 23.40 -14.95 -1.03
N ASN A 182 24.54 -15.40 -1.50
CA ASN A 182 24.86 -16.80 -1.59
C ASN A 182 25.82 -17.18 -0.46
N ILE A 183 25.39 -18.09 0.40
CA ILE A 183 26.13 -18.43 1.60
C ILE A 183 26.30 -19.93 1.65
N GLY A 184 27.54 -20.38 1.62
CA GLY A 184 27.89 -21.78 1.91
C GLY A 184 27.61 -22.18 3.37
N ALA A 185 26.96 -21.33 4.17
CA ALA A 185 26.68 -21.54 5.58
C ALA A 185 25.28 -22.16 5.80
N PRO A 186 25.05 -22.85 6.92
CA PRO A 186 23.77 -23.50 7.22
C PRO A 186 22.63 -22.51 7.49
N SER A 187 22.91 -21.24 7.74
CA SER A 187 21.91 -20.19 8.00
C SER A 187 22.31 -18.86 7.36
N CYS A 188 21.34 -17.96 7.21
CA CYS A 188 21.56 -16.60 6.71
C CYS A 188 22.18 -15.72 7.80
N PRO A 189 23.42 -15.23 7.66
CA PRO A 189 24.01 -14.31 8.62
C PRO A 189 23.48 -12.90 8.40
N THR A 190 23.40 -12.14 9.47
CA THR A 190 23.04 -10.72 9.45
C THR A 190 24.06 -9.93 8.63
N GLY A 191 23.59 -9.06 7.73
CA GLY A 191 24.45 -8.18 6.92
C GLY A 191 25.09 -8.83 5.71
N ALA A 192 24.89 -10.13 5.45
CA ALA A 192 25.42 -10.79 4.24
C ALA A 192 24.74 -10.22 2.97
N ARG A 193 25.58 -9.83 2.01
CA ARG A 193 25.12 -9.24 0.76
C ARG A 193 26.11 -9.52 -0.36
N THR A 194 25.67 -10.18 -1.42
CA THR A 194 26.47 -10.42 -2.61
C THR A 194 25.93 -9.72 -3.85
N ALA A 195 24.61 -9.48 -3.90
CA ALA A 195 23.95 -8.78 -5.00
C ALA A 195 22.65 -8.11 -4.51
N SER A 196 22.06 -7.29 -5.36
CA SER A 196 20.81 -6.59 -5.09
C SER A 196 19.98 -6.43 -6.36
N THR A 197 18.67 -6.31 -6.20
CA THR A 197 17.72 -5.99 -7.26
C THR A 197 16.71 -4.96 -6.74
N SER A 198 15.90 -4.40 -7.64
CA SER A 198 14.89 -3.42 -7.28
C SER A 198 13.50 -3.91 -7.68
N THR A 199 12.48 -3.43 -6.97
CA THR A 199 11.07 -3.64 -7.31
C THR A 199 10.24 -2.47 -6.79
N THR A 200 8.94 -2.47 -7.11
CA THR A 200 8.00 -1.44 -6.64
C THR A 200 6.73 -2.10 -6.11
N ALA A 201 6.09 -1.44 -5.14
CA ALA A 201 4.70 -1.68 -4.79
C ALA A 201 3.86 -0.51 -5.31
N THR A 202 2.70 -0.79 -5.91
CA THR A 202 1.85 0.23 -6.52
C THR A 202 0.37 -0.01 -6.23
N ALA A 203 -0.39 1.10 -6.09
CA ALA A 203 -1.84 1.10 -6.00
C ALA A 203 -2.41 2.37 -6.63
N THR A 204 -3.63 2.31 -7.14
CA THR A 204 -4.39 3.48 -7.58
C THR A 204 -5.64 3.61 -6.73
N VAL A 205 -5.69 4.62 -5.85
CA VAL A 205 -6.88 4.92 -5.06
C VAL A 205 -7.89 5.65 -5.94
N LEU A 206 -9.07 5.07 -6.07
CA LEU A 206 -10.15 5.62 -6.90
C LEU A 206 -10.87 6.77 -6.22
N SER A 207 -11.31 7.75 -7.01
CA SER A 207 -12.36 8.68 -6.60
C SER A 207 -13.68 7.91 -6.49
N SER A 208 -14.36 8.05 -5.36
CA SER A 208 -15.61 7.34 -5.10
C SER A 208 -16.49 8.14 -4.15
N CYS A 209 -17.80 8.01 -4.30
CA CYS A 209 -18.80 8.57 -3.38
C CYS A 209 -19.94 7.59 -3.15
N ASN A 210 -20.45 7.56 -1.94
CA ASN A 210 -21.67 6.86 -1.53
C ASN A 210 -22.69 7.86 -1.02
N VAL A 211 -23.97 7.63 -1.30
CA VAL A 211 -25.09 8.41 -0.74
C VAL A 211 -26.19 7.48 -0.30
N SER A 212 -26.81 7.80 0.84
CA SER A 212 -28.03 7.16 1.32
C SER A 212 -28.92 8.21 1.99
N ALA A 213 -30.23 8.02 1.99
CA ALA A 213 -31.18 8.93 2.60
C ALA A 213 -32.24 8.17 3.37
N THR A 214 -32.73 8.80 4.43
CA THR A 214 -33.93 8.34 5.16
C THR A 214 -35.19 8.99 4.62
N ASN A 215 -36.35 8.31 4.77
CA ASN A 215 -37.62 8.88 4.39
C ASN A 215 -37.93 10.15 5.20
N LEU A 216 -38.48 11.15 4.53
CA LEU A 216 -39.03 12.33 5.17
C LEU A 216 -40.54 12.10 5.41
N ASN A 217 -40.99 12.16 6.66
CA ASN A 217 -42.38 11.93 7.05
C ASN A 217 -42.93 13.18 7.69
N PHE A 218 -43.98 13.77 7.08
CA PHE A 218 -44.68 14.93 7.61
C PHE A 218 -45.66 14.59 8.73
N GLY A 219 -45.87 13.29 9.03
CA GLY A 219 -46.84 12.84 10.04
C GLY A 219 -48.26 12.90 9.55
N THR A 220 -49.19 13.10 10.50
CA THR A 220 -50.64 13.22 10.25
C THR A 220 -51.10 14.66 10.53
N ALA A 221 -51.82 15.26 9.60
CA ALA A 221 -52.41 16.56 9.74
C ALA A 221 -53.92 16.46 9.44
N SER A 222 -54.77 17.07 10.28
CA SER A 222 -56.23 17.09 10.06
C SER A 222 -56.64 18.16 9.05
N VAL A 223 -55.99 19.32 9.09
CA VAL A 223 -56.16 20.43 8.16
C VAL A 223 -54.85 21.11 7.87
N LEU A 224 -54.67 21.62 6.66
CA LEU A 224 -53.46 22.30 6.21
C LEU A 224 -53.58 23.83 6.35
N SER A 225 -54.07 24.30 7.50
CA SER A 225 -54.23 25.73 7.82
C SER A 225 -52.95 26.40 8.35
N ALA A 226 -51.94 25.61 8.65
CA ALA A 226 -50.60 26.06 9.06
C ALA A 226 -49.52 25.23 8.33
N ASN A 227 -48.29 25.73 8.30
CA ASN A 227 -47.17 24.96 7.77
C ASN A 227 -46.94 23.67 8.58
N VAL A 228 -46.74 22.56 7.88
CA VAL A 228 -46.30 21.28 8.48
C VAL A 228 -44.85 21.05 8.10
N ASP A 229 -44.00 21.07 9.10
CA ASP A 229 -42.55 20.94 8.94
C ASP A 229 -42.06 19.56 9.37
N ALA A 230 -41.10 19.03 8.62
CA ALA A 230 -40.45 17.78 8.95
C ALA A 230 -38.97 17.79 8.51
N THR A 231 -38.20 16.84 9.00
CA THR A 231 -36.80 16.67 8.60
C THR A 231 -36.48 15.22 8.33
N SER A 232 -35.51 14.99 7.47
CA SER A 232 -34.85 13.69 7.29
C SER A 232 -33.35 13.89 7.14
N THR A 233 -32.61 12.79 7.14
CA THR A 233 -31.16 12.82 7.02
C THR A 233 -30.71 12.14 5.75
N MET A 234 -29.63 12.66 5.18
CA MET A 234 -28.90 12.10 4.06
C MET A 234 -27.45 11.92 4.47
N SER A 235 -26.90 10.74 4.27
CA SER A 235 -25.49 10.44 4.50
C SER A 235 -24.74 10.46 3.18
N VAL A 236 -23.68 11.25 3.10
CA VAL A 236 -22.76 11.34 1.96
C VAL A 236 -21.38 10.96 2.44
N GLN A 237 -20.73 10.01 1.76
CA GLN A 237 -19.34 9.66 2.02
C GLN A 237 -18.57 9.71 0.70
N CYS A 238 -17.72 10.72 0.54
CA CYS A 238 -16.85 10.88 -0.64
C CYS A 238 -15.38 10.79 -0.26
N SER A 239 -14.56 10.32 -1.19
CA SER A 239 -13.11 10.30 -1.06
C SER A 239 -12.56 11.63 -0.59
N ASN A 240 -11.46 11.58 0.16
CA ASN A 240 -10.84 12.79 0.72
C ASN A 240 -10.48 13.82 -0.36
N ALA A 241 -10.74 15.09 -0.07
CA ALA A 241 -10.54 16.24 -0.96
C ALA A 241 -11.34 16.20 -2.27
N LEU A 242 -12.30 15.30 -2.43
CA LEU A 242 -13.14 15.20 -3.62
C LEU A 242 -14.35 16.15 -3.49
N PRO A 243 -14.50 17.18 -4.34
CA PRO A 243 -15.68 18.01 -4.35
C PRO A 243 -16.88 17.22 -4.85
N TYR A 244 -18.06 17.50 -4.26
CA TYR A 244 -19.29 16.85 -4.67
C TYR A 244 -20.47 17.83 -4.65
N THR A 245 -21.53 17.49 -5.41
CA THR A 245 -22.83 18.15 -5.36
C THR A 245 -23.95 17.14 -5.23
N VAL A 246 -24.99 17.49 -4.46
CA VAL A 246 -26.19 16.67 -4.26
C VAL A 246 -27.38 17.42 -4.79
N ALA A 247 -28.07 16.81 -5.75
CA ALA A 247 -29.28 17.30 -6.37
C ALA A 247 -30.49 16.46 -5.94
N LEU A 248 -31.66 17.11 -5.81
CA LEU A 248 -32.94 16.47 -5.60
C LEU A 248 -33.87 16.81 -6.80
N ASN A 249 -34.43 15.79 -7.43
CA ASN A 249 -35.34 16.00 -8.56
C ASN A 249 -36.69 16.63 -8.12
N GLY A 250 -37.56 16.86 -9.07
CA GLY A 250 -38.90 17.46 -8.85
C GLY A 250 -39.95 16.46 -8.36
N GLY A 251 -39.57 15.25 -7.92
CA GLY A 251 -40.49 14.18 -7.54
C GLY A 251 -41.24 13.59 -8.74
N ASN A 252 -42.23 12.78 -8.46
CA ASN A 252 -43.05 12.13 -9.48
C ASN A 252 -43.85 13.15 -10.32
N SER A 253 -44.12 14.33 -9.77
CA SER A 253 -44.78 15.44 -10.51
C SER A 253 -43.88 16.15 -11.51
N GLY A 254 -42.55 15.91 -11.44
CA GLY A 254 -41.55 16.57 -12.29
C GLY A 254 -41.46 18.08 -12.03
N ALA A 255 -41.74 18.57 -10.81
CA ALA A 255 -41.77 19.98 -10.50
C ALA A 255 -40.42 20.66 -10.79
N VAL A 256 -40.40 21.64 -11.69
CA VAL A 256 -39.20 22.45 -11.99
C VAL A 256 -38.85 23.35 -10.79
N ASN A 257 -39.84 23.92 -10.14
CA ASN A 257 -39.65 24.68 -8.93
C ASN A 257 -39.58 23.73 -7.72
N PRO A 258 -38.47 23.68 -6.98
CA PRO A 258 -38.29 22.74 -5.88
C PRO A 258 -39.16 22.98 -4.66
N THR A 259 -39.91 24.11 -4.60
CA THR A 259 -40.91 24.41 -3.57
C THR A 259 -42.31 23.96 -3.95
N LEU A 260 -42.53 23.48 -5.19
CA LEU A 260 -43.82 23.10 -5.73
C LEU A 260 -43.93 21.60 -6.07
N ARG A 261 -43.16 20.77 -5.39
CA ARG A 261 -43.29 19.30 -5.47
C ARG A 261 -44.64 18.85 -4.97
N LYS A 262 -45.11 17.70 -5.42
CA LYS A 262 -46.43 17.20 -5.06
C LYS A 262 -46.38 15.75 -4.59
N MET A 263 -46.83 15.52 -3.39
CA MET A 263 -47.24 14.19 -2.91
C MET A 263 -48.63 13.89 -3.47
N ALA A 264 -48.88 12.68 -3.93
CA ALA A 264 -50.16 12.29 -4.53
C ALA A 264 -50.83 11.15 -3.77
N ASN A 265 -52.20 11.18 -3.78
CA ASN A 265 -53.08 10.09 -3.44
C ASN A 265 -54.13 9.97 -4.55
N GLY A 266 -53.90 9.15 -5.57
CA GLY A 266 -54.66 9.17 -6.80
C GLY A 266 -54.60 10.55 -7.46
N PRO A 267 -55.79 11.18 -7.77
CA PRO A 267 -55.83 12.51 -8.38
C PRO A 267 -55.57 13.65 -7.38
N ALA A 268 -55.72 13.40 -6.08
CA ALA A 268 -55.53 14.40 -5.04
C ALA A 268 -54.05 14.63 -4.77
N GLN A 269 -53.65 15.88 -4.56
CA GLN A 269 -52.26 16.27 -4.40
C GLN A 269 -52.09 17.25 -3.22
N ILE A 270 -50.90 17.15 -2.57
CA ILE A 270 -50.43 18.10 -1.55
C ILE A 270 -49.11 18.67 -2.05
N THR A 271 -49.05 20.01 -2.13
CA THR A 271 -47.80 20.71 -2.48
C THR A 271 -46.85 20.72 -1.29
N TYR A 272 -45.55 20.51 -1.55
CA TYR A 272 -44.53 20.62 -0.52
C TYR A 272 -43.19 21.10 -1.14
N GLY A 273 -42.29 21.56 -0.28
CA GLY A 273 -40.93 21.96 -0.65
C GLY A 273 -39.90 21.24 0.19
N LEU A 274 -38.69 21.07 -0.39
CA LEU A 274 -37.49 20.58 0.28
C LEU A 274 -36.45 21.68 0.28
N TYR A 275 -35.69 21.81 1.38
CA TYR A 275 -34.78 22.90 1.62
C TYR A 275 -33.48 22.41 2.26
N ARG A 276 -32.40 23.18 2.09
CA ARG A 276 -31.06 22.92 2.63
C ARG A 276 -30.84 23.54 4.01
N ASP A 277 -31.77 24.39 4.49
CA ASP A 277 -31.64 25.16 5.73
C ASP A 277 -32.86 25.02 6.62
N ALA A 278 -32.68 25.19 7.93
CA ALA A 278 -33.74 25.08 8.93
C ALA A 278 -34.81 26.19 8.81
N ALA A 279 -34.44 27.36 8.30
CA ALA A 279 -35.39 28.46 8.03
C ALA A 279 -36.26 28.18 6.80
N ARG A 280 -35.92 27.18 5.99
CA ARG A 280 -36.58 26.82 4.72
C ARG A 280 -36.62 28.00 3.74
N SER A 281 -35.52 28.72 3.68
CA SER A 281 -35.26 29.84 2.78
C SER A 281 -34.45 29.46 1.53
N LEU A 282 -33.73 28.36 1.59
CA LEU A 282 -32.83 27.85 0.52
C LEU A 282 -33.42 26.57 -0.08
N PRO A 283 -34.25 26.65 -1.14
CA PRO A 283 -34.82 25.48 -1.78
C PRO A 283 -33.74 24.50 -2.29
N TRP A 284 -34.03 23.19 -2.13
CA TRP A 284 -33.12 22.12 -2.62
C TRP A 284 -33.68 21.51 -3.89
N GLY A 285 -33.02 21.74 -5.02
CA GLY A 285 -33.42 21.28 -6.35
C GLY A 285 -32.31 20.59 -7.09
N SER A 286 -32.36 20.66 -8.43
CA SER A 286 -31.43 19.96 -9.32
C SER A 286 -30.54 20.88 -10.18
N THR A 287 -30.67 22.20 -10.05
CA THR A 287 -29.86 23.16 -10.81
C THR A 287 -28.50 23.38 -10.12
N THR A 288 -27.45 22.81 -10.70
CA THR A 288 -26.09 22.94 -10.16
C THR A 288 -25.69 24.39 -10.00
N GLY A 289 -25.04 24.70 -8.87
CA GLY A 289 -24.59 26.05 -8.52
C GLY A 289 -25.69 27.01 -8.05
N THR A 290 -26.96 26.62 -8.19
CA THR A 290 -28.11 27.46 -7.78
C THR A 290 -28.82 26.87 -6.56
N ASN A 291 -29.33 25.65 -6.67
CA ASN A 291 -30.17 25.05 -5.64
C ASN A 291 -29.75 23.62 -5.23
N THR A 292 -28.58 23.15 -5.67
CA THR A 292 -27.94 21.91 -5.18
C THR A 292 -27.18 22.16 -3.89
N ALA A 293 -27.04 21.16 -3.05
CA ALA A 293 -26.09 21.19 -1.95
C ALA A 293 -24.69 20.80 -2.47
N SER A 294 -23.64 21.46 -1.99
CA SER A 294 -22.26 21.14 -2.35
C SER A 294 -21.40 20.92 -1.11
N GLY A 295 -20.35 20.14 -1.25
CA GLY A 295 -19.39 19.86 -0.20
C GLY A 295 -18.08 19.32 -0.74
N THR A 296 -17.16 18.99 0.18
CA THR A 296 -15.90 18.32 -0.11
C THR A 296 -15.80 17.08 0.77
N GLY A 297 -15.50 15.95 0.17
CA GLY A 297 -15.29 14.69 0.86
C GLY A 297 -14.10 14.74 1.81
N ASN A 298 -14.18 14.00 2.90
CA ASN A 298 -13.09 13.81 3.86
C ASN A 298 -12.80 12.32 4.15
N GLY A 299 -13.38 11.43 3.30
CA GLY A 299 -13.29 9.98 3.47
C GLY A 299 -14.28 9.40 4.49
N LEU A 300 -14.88 10.22 5.34
CA LEU A 300 -15.84 9.81 6.38
C LEU A 300 -17.27 10.18 5.96
N VAL A 301 -18.24 9.60 6.66
CA VAL A 301 -19.65 9.91 6.44
C VAL A 301 -19.95 11.32 6.94
N GLN A 302 -20.50 12.16 6.07
CA GLN A 302 -21.00 13.50 6.32
C GLN A 302 -22.53 13.47 6.26
N THR A 303 -23.20 14.08 7.23
CA THR A 303 -24.66 14.10 7.30
C THR A 303 -25.19 15.44 6.82
N LEU A 304 -26.11 15.38 5.87
CA LEU A 304 -26.88 16.52 5.39
C LEU A 304 -28.33 16.40 5.91
N THR A 305 -28.89 17.47 6.45
CA THR A 305 -30.31 17.51 6.85
C THR A 305 -31.17 18.01 5.71
N VAL A 306 -32.20 17.25 5.37
CA VAL A 306 -33.25 17.67 4.43
C VAL A 306 -34.38 18.26 5.24
N PHE A 307 -34.69 19.54 5.02
CA PHE A 307 -35.80 20.23 5.67
C PHE A 307 -37.01 20.25 4.73
N GLY A 308 -38.11 19.65 5.14
CA GLY A 308 -39.37 19.64 4.39
C GLY A 308 -40.41 20.60 4.95
N ARG A 309 -41.25 21.17 4.08
CA ARG A 309 -42.39 21.95 4.46
C ARG A 309 -43.57 21.67 3.52
N VAL A 310 -44.69 21.32 4.08
CA VAL A 310 -46.03 21.47 3.46
C VAL A 310 -46.55 22.84 3.82
N PRO A 311 -46.66 23.77 2.87
CA PRO A 311 -47.19 25.12 3.17
C PRO A 311 -48.69 25.07 3.40
N THR A 312 -49.21 26.11 4.02
CA THR A 312 -50.67 26.38 4.14
C THR A 312 -51.33 26.26 2.77
N GLN A 313 -52.33 25.40 2.64
CA GLN A 313 -53.09 25.18 1.41
C GLN A 313 -54.46 24.55 1.69
N THR A 314 -55.34 24.49 0.67
CA THR A 314 -56.61 23.77 0.77
C THR A 314 -56.34 22.30 1.12
N THR A 315 -57.04 21.80 2.16
CA THR A 315 -56.91 20.42 2.62
C THR A 315 -57.62 19.48 1.62
N PRO A 316 -56.91 18.56 0.98
CA PRO A 316 -57.53 17.61 0.06
C PRO A 316 -58.23 16.47 0.80
N ALA A 317 -58.77 15.49 0.09
CA ALA A 317 -59.44 14.31 0.67
C ALA A 317 -58.51 13.57 1.63
N PRO A 318 -59.02 12.98 2.74
CA PRO A 318 -58.18 12.17 3.63
C PRO A 318 -57.54 10.98 2.92
N GLY A 319 -56.30 10.68 3.29
CA GLY A 319 -55.54 9.55 2.72
C GLY A 319 -54.06 9.65 2.91
N LEU A 320 -53.33 8.65 2.43
CA LEU A 320 -51.88 8.63 2.45
C LEU A 320 -51.34 9.29 1.16
N TYR A 321 -50.60 10.36 1.30
CA TYR A 321 -49.95 11.11 0.21
C TYR A 321 -48.48 10.79 0.16
N GLN A 322 -47.98 10.42 -1.03
CA GLN A 322 -46.60 9.99 -1.22
C GLN A 322 -45.97 10.65 -2.45
N ASP A 323 -44.66 10.82 -2.40
CA ASP A 323 -43.83 11.20 -3.54
C ASP A 323 -42.50 10.47 -3.45
N THR A 324 -41.82 10.31 -4.59
CA THR A 324 -40.50 9.70 -4.68
C THR A 324 -39.51 10.72 -5.21
N ILE A 325 -38.48 11.01 -4.41
CA ILE A 325 -37.40 11.92 -4.77
C ILE A 325 -36.17 11.11 -5.17
N VAL A 326 -35.64 11.37 -6.36
CA VAL A 326 -34.35 10.85 -6.80
C VAL A 326 -33.27 11.81 -6.30
N VAL A 327 -32.33 11.24 -5.57
CA VAL A 327 -31.08 11.89 -5.13
C VAL A 327 -30.01 11.62 -6.14
N THR A 328 -29.39 12.65 -6.71
CA THR A 328 -28.26 12.54 -7.61
C THR A 328 -27.02 13.13 -6.95
N LEU A 329 -25.99 12.31 -6.79
CA LEU A 329 -24.69 12.72 -6.28
C LEU A 329 -23.72 12.78 -7.46
N THR A 330 -23.08 13.93 -7.67
CA THR A 330 -22.09 14.19 -8.72
C THR A 330 -20.76 14.58 -8.09
N TYR A 331 -19.64 13.99 -8.59
CA TYR A 331 -18.28 14.23 -8.13
C TYR A 331 -17.26 14.10 -9.26
#